data_55454ab82a4b00335ef29940fe264f6f
#
_entry.id   55454ab82a4b00335ef29940fe264f6f
#
_cell.length_a   1.000
_cell.length_b   1.000
_cell.length_c   1.000
_cell.angle_alpha   90.00
_cell.angle_beta   90.00
_cell.angle_gamma   90.00
#
_symmetry.space_group_name_H-M   'P 1'
#
loop_
_entity.id
_entity.type
_entity.pdbx_description
1 polymer ?
#
loop_
_entity_poly.entity_id
_entity_poly.type
_entity_poly.pdbx_seq_one_letter_code
_entity_poly.pdbx_strand_id
1 'polypeptide(L)'
;TVLQPRPSLNDPQAWELGASGLPRWTEGARYWLEHIGFADTVWNKYEGEDDYKADLQCRGLWLNYLTGGSRCNPSSEGMAMPVDMCLALHTDGYDAGNDTTIIGTLAIYTDHDEEGNKQFPNGISRQVNRDLADYVQTQLVEDIRQTMAPEWTRRQLHNANYCEARYPLVPSLLLEILSHKN
;
A
#
# COMPACT_ATOMS: atom_id res chain seq x y z
N THR A 1 -6.93 -17.12 -22.56
CA THR A 1 -8.17 -16.31 -22.41
C THR A 1 -7.71 -14.88 -22.19
N VAL A 2 -8.01 -13.99 -23.11
CA VAL A 2 -7.75 -12.56 -22.92
C VAL A 2 -8.77 -12.09 -21.89
N LEU A 3 -8.31 -11.76 -20.70
CA LEU A 3 -9.16 -11.18 -19.66
C LEU A 3 -9.66 -9.82 -20.15
N GLN A 4 -10.97 -9.63 -20.10
CA GLN A 4 -11.57 -8.33 -20.40
C GLN A 4 -11.42 -7.47 -19.15
N PRO A 5 -10.61 -6.45 -19.19
CA PRO A 5 -10.43 -5.58 -18.04
C PRO A 5 -11.74 -4.85 -17.72
N ARG A 6 -11.97 -4.61 -16.43
CA ARG A 6 -13.15 -3.91 -15.94
C ARG A 6 -12.74 -2.53 -15.43
N PRO A 7 -13.09 -1.46 -16.14
CA PRO A 7 -12.76 -0.13 -15.70
C PRO A 7 -13.50 0.21 -14.41
N SER A 8 -12.86 1.00 -13.58
CA SER A 8 -13.52 1.55 -12.39
C SER A 8 -14.73 2.39 -12.81
N LEU A 9 -15.87 2.11 -12.21
CA LEU A 9 -17.07 2.92 -12.40
C LEU A 9 -16.97 4.26 -11.68
N ASN A 10 -16.06 4.37 -10.69
CA ASN A 10 -15.91 5.53 -9.82
C ASN A 10 -14.77 6.45 -10.25
N ASP A 11 -13.96 6.04 -11.21
CA ASP A 11 -12.86 6.85 -11.73
C ASP A 11 -13.03 7.13 -13.22
N PRO A 12 -13.57 8.29 -13.62
CA PRO A 12 -13.71 8.68 -15.01
C PRO A 12 -12.38 8.72 -15.77
N GLN A 13 -11.26 8.93 -15.05
CA GLN A 13 -9.92 8.98 -15.66
C GLN A 13 -9.37 7.58 -15.96
N ALA A 14 -10.02 6.52 -15.49
CA ALA A 14 -9.61 5.14 -15.76
C ALA A 14 -9.48 4.83 -17.26
N TRP A 15 -10.26 5.50 -18.10
CA TRP A 15 -10.28 5.36 -19.55
C TRP A 15 -9.22 6.21 -20.27
N GLU A 16 -8.57 7.14 -19.60
CA GLU A 16 -7.50 7.91 -20.21
C GLU A 16 -6.28 7.01 -20.46
N LEU A 17 -5.62 7.26 -21.59
CA LEU A 17 -4.38 6.57 -21.90
C LEU A 17 -3.24 7.12 -21.04
N GLY A 18 -2.51 6.23 -20.37
CA GLY A 18 -1.28 6.58 -19.65
C GLY A 18 -0.10 6.82 -20.59
N ALA A 19 1.08 7.08 -20.01
CA ALA A 19 2.33 7.23 -20.76
C ALA A 19 2.72 5.96 -21.56
N SER A 20 2.26 4.80 -21.13
CA SER A 20 2.40 3.52 -21.83
C SER A 20 1.56 3.40 -23.11
N GLY A 21 0.61 4.30 -23.33
CA GLY A 21 -0.40 4.19 -24.39
C GLY A 21 -1.53 3.19 -24.10
N LEU A 22 -1.57 2.66 -22.88
CA LEU A 22 -2.61 1.77 -22.39
C LEU A 22 -3.59 2.52 -21.48
N PRO A 23 -4.85 2.11 -21.40
CA PRO A 23 -5.77 2.62 -20.39
C PRO A 23 -5.22 2.37 -18.98
N ARG A 24 -5.30 3.36 -18.09
CA ARG A 24 -4.72 3.30 -16.73
C ARG A 24 -5.18 2.09 -15.93
N TRP A 25 -6.42 1.68 -16.11
CA TRP A 25 -6.97 0.52 -15.41
C TRP A 25 -6.34 -0.82 -15.83
N THR A 26 -5.71 -0.92 -17.00
CA THR A 26 -5.00 -2.15 -17.41
C THR A 26 -3.69 -2.37 -16.68
N GLU A 27 -3.20 -1.35 -16.00
CA GLU A 27 -1.92 -1.34 -15.28
C GLU A 27 -2.12 -1.50 -13.76
N GLY A 28 -3.38 -1.66 -13.29
CA GLY A 28 -3.70 -1.84 -11.88
C GLY A 28 -3.32 -3.23 -11.33
N ALA A 29 -2.97 -3.29 -10.05
CA ALA A 29 -2.55 -4.52 -9.36
C ALA A 29 -3.64 -5.61 -9.42
N ARG A 30 -4.91 -5.23 -9.29
CA ARG A 30 -6.06 -6.11 -9.40
C ARG A 30 -6.05 -6.93 -10.69
N TYR A 31 -5.87 -6.28 -11.83
CA TYR A 31 -5.89 -6.92 -13.15
C TYR A 31 -4.68 -7.82 -13.38
N TRP A 32 -3.54 -7.41 -12.82
CA TRP A 32 -2.34 -8.24 -12.84
C TRP A 32 -2.56 -9.56 -12.07
N LEU A 33 -3.11 -9.50 -10.86
CA LEU A 33 -3.39 -10.68 -10.04
C LEU A 33 -4.40 -11.62 -10.71
N GLU A 34 -5.45 -11.07 -11.33
CA GLU A 34 -6.39 -11.82 -12.15
C GLU A 34 -5.67 -12.53 -13.32
N HIS A 35 -4.81 -11.80 -14.02
CA HIS A 35 -4.09 -12.31 -15.20
C HIS A 35 -3.15 -13.47 -14.87
N ILE A 36 -2.44 -13.41 -13.77
CA ILE A 36 -1.50 -14.46 -13.35
C ILE A 36 -2.18 -15.62 -12.62
N GLY A 37 -3.50 -15.56 -12.43
CA GLY A 37 -4.33 -16.69 -12.00
C GLY A 37 -4.54 -16.83 -10.49
N PHE A 38 -4.40 -15.75 -9.71
CA PHE A 38 -4.82 -15.77 -8.32
C PHE A 38 -6.35 -15.92 -8.22
N ALA A 39 -6.81 -16.52 -7.11
CA ALA A 39 -8.23 -16.65 -6.81
C ALA A 39 -8.90 -15.26 -6.72
N ASP A 40 -10.15 -15.17 -7.13
CA ASP A 40 -10.95 -13.94 -7.10
C ASP A 40 -11.06 -13.31 -5.70
N THR A 41 -11.06 -14.12 -4.65
CA THR A 41 -11.01 -13.66 -3.26
C THR A 41 -9.80 -12.78 -2.93
N VAL A 42 -8.72 -12.87 -3.71
CA VAL A 42 -7.51 -12.06 -3.53
C VAL A 42 -7.64 -10.69 -4.20
N TRP A 43 -8.29 -10.61 -5.35
CA TRP A 43 -8.29 -9.40 -6.17
C TRP A 43 -9.68 -8.80 -6.45
N ASN A 44 -10.76 -9.50 -6.17
CA ASN A 44 -12.12 -9.11 -6.55
C ASN A 44 -13.07 -8.93 -5.36
N LYS A 45 -12.60 -8.35 -4.27
CA LYS A 45 -13.38 -8.16 -3.03
C LYS A 45 -14.74 -7.47 -3.25
N TYR A 46 -14.88 -6.67 -4.28
CA TYR A 46 -16.13 -5.96 -4.61
C TYR A 46 -16.89 -6.58 -5.78
N GLU A 47 -16.58 -7.81 -6.17
CA GLU A 47 -17.31 -8.55 -7.21
C GLU A 47 -17.47 -7.78 -8.55
N GLY A 48 -16.52 -6.87 -8.83
CA GLY A 48 -16.53 -6.02 -10.01
C GLY A 48 -17.37 -4.75 -9.90
N GLU A 49 -17.92 -4.43 -8.74
CA GLU A 49 -18.72 -3.22 -8.53
C GLU A 49 -17.88 -1.96 -8.31
N ASP A 50 -16.66 -2.12 -7.75
CA ASP A 50 -15.74 -1.01 -7.48
C ASP A 50 -14.29 -1.44 -7.74
N ASP A 51 -13.85 -1.25 -8.98
CA ASP A 51 -12.51 -1.65 -9.41
C ASP A 51 -11.41 -0.84 -8.71
N TYR A 52 -11.65 0.43 -8.44
CA TYR A 52 -10.67 1.28 -7.76
C TYR A 52 -10.42 0.80 -6.33
N LYS A 53 -11.47 0.57 -5.56
CA LYS A 53 -11.31 0.04 -4.20
C LYS A 53 -10.77 -1.38 -4.20
N ALA A 54 -11.17 -2.22 -5.16
CA ALA A 54 -10.63 -3.56 -5.30
C ALA A 54 -9.11 -3.51 -5.55
N ASP A 55 -8.62 -2.61 -6.41
CA ASP A 55 -7.19 -2.43 -6.68
C ASP A 55 -6.42 -1.97 -5.43
N LEU A 56 -6.94 -1.03 -4.67
CA LEU A 56 -6.30 -0.59 -3.42
C LEU A 56 -6.18 -1.72 -2.38
N GLN A 57 -7.19 -2.58 -2.29
CA GLN A 57 -7.25 -3.61 -1.26
C GLN A 57 -6.54 -4.90 -1.64
N CYS A 58 -6.52 -5.24 -2.93
CA CYS A 58 -5.94 -6.50 -3.40
C CYS A 58 -4.47 -6.65 -3.04
N ARG A 59 -3.72 -5.56 -2.91
CA ARG A 59 -2.30 -5.56 -2.53
C ARG A 59 -2.09 -6.15 -1.14
N GLY A 60 -2.87 -5.72 -0.16
CA GLY A 60 -2.84 -6.27 1.19
C GLY A 60 -3.41 -7.68 1.27
N LEU A 61 -4.50 -7.97 0.54
CA LEU A 61 -5.10 -9.30 0.47
C LEU A 61 -4.16 -10.32 -0.18
N TRP A 62 -3.47 -9.92 -1.24
CA TRP A 62 -2.44 -10.73 -1.88
C TRP A 62 -1.31 -11.10 -0.91
N LEU A 63 -0.79 -10.11 -0.16
CA LEU A 63 0.22 -10.36 0.86
C LEU A 63 -0.29 -11.36 1.92
N ASN A 64 -1.54 -11.20 2.37
CA ASN A 64 -2.13 -12.11 3.33
C ASN A 64 -2.26 -13.55 2.80
N TYR A 65 -2.59 -13.70 1.51
CA TYR A 65 -2.58 -14.99 0.84
C TYR A 65 -1.16 -15.58 0.74
N LEU A 66 -0.15 -14.76 0.40
CA LEU A 66 1.23 -15.22 0.38
C LEU A 66 1.70 -15.72 1.75
N THR A 67 1.34 -15.00 2.81
CA THR A 67 1.78 -15.31 4.19
C THR A 67 0.91 -16.32 4.92
N GLY A 68 -0.30 -16.57 4.44
CA GLY A 68 -1.25 -17.49 5.08
C GLY A 68 -0.65 -18.88 5.34
N GLY A 69 -0.79 -19.40 6.57
CA GLY A 69 -0.16 -20.63 7.04
C GLY A 69 1.29 -20.47 7.52
N SER A 70 1.89 -19.28 7.38
CA SER A 70 3.22 -19.00 7.90
C SER A 70 3.19 -18.68 9.41
N ARG A 71 4.38 -18.57 10.02
CA ARG A 71 4.52 -18.15 11.42
C ARG A 71 3.93 -16.76 11.69
N CYS A 72 3.98 -15.87 10.72
CA CYS A 72 3.45 -14.50 10.86
C CYS A 72 1.93 -14.45 10.75
N ASN A 73 1.34 -15.33 9.94
CA ASN A 73 -0.10 -15.40 9.70
C ASN A 73 -0.60 -16.86 9.79
N PRO A 74 -0.56 -17.49 10.98
CA PRO A 74 -0.82 -18.92 11.16
C PRO A 74 -2.29 -19.34 10.98
N SER A 75 -3.22 -18.38 11.08
CA SER A 75 -4.66 -18.65 11.11
C SER A 75 -5.32 -18.58 9.73
N SER A 76 -4.62 -18.07 8.72
CA SER A 76 -5.13 -17.95 7.36
C SER A 76 -4.62 -19.08 6.47
N GLU A 77 -5.41 -19.48 5.48
CA GLU A 77 -4.93 -20.33 4.39
C GLU A 77 -4.10 -19.50 3.39
N GLY A 78 -3.06 -20.12 2.81
CA GLY A 78 -2.22 -19.47 1.82
C GLY A 78 -0.98 -20.23 1.44
N MET A 79 0.04 -19.52 0.98
CA MET A 79 1.27 -20.12 0.44
C MET A 79 2.37 -20.34 1.49
N ALA A 80 2.13 -19.99 2.74
CA ALA A 80 3.06 -20.13 3.87
C ALA A 80 4.42 -19.42 3.64
N MET A 81 4.47 -18.36 2.81
CA MET A 81 5.70 -17.62 2.56
C MET A 81 6.14 -16.85 3.81
N PRO A 82 7.42 -16.93 4.19
CA PRO A 82 7.94 -16.28 5.39
C PRO A 82 8.27 -14.80 5.14
N VAL A 83 7.22 -13.98 5.02
CA VAL A 83 7.35 -12.52 4.91
C VAL A 83 7.16 -11.92 6.31
N ASP A 84 8.14 -11.16 6.79
CA ASP A 84 8.13 -10.59 8.14
C ASP A 84 7.58 -9.17 8.19
N MET A 85 7.61 -8.41 7.07
CA MET A 85 7.12 -7.03 7.01
C MET A 85 6.72 -6.62 5.59
N CYS A 86 5.93 -5.56 5.50
CA CYS A 86 5.47 -4.97 4.24
C CYS A 86 5.75 -3.47 4.21
N LEU A 87 6.21 -2.99 3.07
CA LEU A 87 6.42 -1.57 2.79
C LEU A 87 5.70 -1.20 1.49
N ALA A 88 4.73 -0.29 1.58
CA ALA A 88 4.10 0.32 0.43
C ALA A 88 4.77 1.66 0.11
N LEU A 89 5.25 1.82 -1.13
CA LEU A 89 5.91 3.03 -1.60
C LEU A 89 4.97 3.85 -2.47
N HIS A 90 4.74 5.09 -2.07
CA HIS A 90 3.84 6.02 -2.73
C HIS A 90 4.48 7.39 -2.95
N THR A 91 3.80 8.21 -3.73
CA THR A 91 4.04 9.65 -3.84
C THR A 91 2.77 10.39 -3.43
N ASP A 92 2.91 11.39 -2.57
CA ASP A 92 1.81 12.18 -2.03
C ASP A 92 1.17 13.09 -3.11
N GLY A 93 -0.14 13.22 -3.06
CA GLY A 93 -0.89 14.19 -3.86
C GLY A 93 -0.98 15.58 -3.22
N TYR A 94 -0.26 15.83 -2.14
CA TYR A 94 -0.26 17.14 -1.47
C TYR A 94 0.37 18.20 -2.36
N ASP A 95 -0.35 19.30 -2.52
CA ASP A 95 0.06 20.47 -3.28
C ASP A 95 0.42 21.60 -2.31
N ALA A 96 1.68 22.00 -2.28
CA ALA A 96 2.14 23.12 -1.46
C ALA A 96 1.85 24.49 -2.10
N GLY A 97 1.26 24.52 -3.30
CA GLY A 97 0.93 25.74 -4.02
C GLY A 97 2.12 26.42 -4.71
N ASN A 98 3.30 25.82 -4.68
CA ASN A 98 4.48 26.25 -5.42
C ASN A 98 5.48 25.10 -5.63
N ASP A 99 6.29 25.19 -6.67
CA ASP A 99 7.23 24.13 -7.10
C ASP A 99 8.53 24.08 -6.28
N THR A 100 8.69 24.95 -5.29
CA THR A 100 9.96 25.09 -4.53
C THR A 100 9.85 24.62 -3.09
N THR A 101 8.66 24.28 -2.62
CA THR A 101 8.44 23.84 -1.24
C THR A 101 8.73 22.35 -1.08
N ILE A 102 9.75 22.04 -0.29
CA ILE A 102 10.03 20.66 0.11
C ILE A 102 9.02 20.26 1.19
N ILE A 103 8.04 19.44 0.82
CA ILE A 103 7.06 18.91 1.78
C ILE A 103 7.62 17.73 2.58
N GLY A 104 8.60 17.02 2.05
CA GLY A 104 9.30 15.94 2.69
C GLY A 104 8.55 14.61 2.71
N THR A 105 9.09 13.66 3.45
CA THR A 105 8.59 12.29 3.53
C THR A 105 7.56 12.13 4.66
N LEU A 106 6.45 11.46 4.37
CA LEU A 106 5.42 11.06 5.33
C LEU A 106 5.41 9.53 5.47
N ALA A 107 5.43 9.02 6.70
CA ALA A 107 5.14 7.61 6.97
C ALA A 107 3.78 7.46 7.64
N ILE A 108 2.98 6.55 7.08
CA ILE A 108 1.63 6.25 7.53
C ILE A 108 1.61 4.82 8.08
N TYR A 109 1.03 4.65 9.25
CA TYR A 109 0.84 3.37 9.89
C TYR A 109 -0.57 3.26 10.45
N THR A 110 -0.99 2.07 10.86
CA THR A 110 -2.19 1.90 11.67
C THR A 110 -1.92 0.95 12.85
N ASP A 111 -2.50 1.25 14.00
CA ASP A 111 -2.37 0.48 15.23
C ASP A 111 -3.53 -0.52 15.46
N HIS A 112 -4.42 -0.67 14.48
CA HIS A 112 -5.57 -1.58 14.50
C HIS A 112 -5.95 -2.05 13.09
N ASP A 113 -6.71 -3.16 13.00
CA ASP A 113 -7.33 -3.62 11.75
C ASP A 113 -8.74 -3.04 11.54
N GLU A 114 -9.48 -3.58 10.56
CA GLU A 114 -10.86 -3.18 10.25
C GLU A 114 -11.83 -3.39 11.43
N GLU A 115 -11.62 -4.45 12.21
CA GLU A 115 -12.43 -4.81 13.36
C GLU A 115 -11.98 -4.11 14.66
N GLY A 116 -10.90 -3.34 14.60
CA GLY A 116 -10.32 -2.65 15.77
C GLY A 116 -9.36 -3.50 16.59
N ASN A 117 -8.93 -4.67 16.08
CA ASN A 117 -7.95 -5.51 16.77
C ASN A 117 -6.57 -4.85 16.75
N LYS A 118 -5.94 -4.80 17.91
CA LYS A 118 -4.62 -4.19 18.12
C LYS A 118 -3.45 -5.18 18.07
N GLN A 119 -3.73 -6.42 17.68
CA GLN A 119 -2.73 -7.48 17.53
C GLN A 119 -2.84 -8.14 16.16
N PHE A 120 -1.72 -8.63 15.67
CA PHE A 120 -1.65 -9.52 14.51
C PHE A 120 -2.10 -10.94 14.91
N PRO A 121 -2.42 -11.83 13.94
CA PRO A 121 -2.82 -13.21 14.23
C PRO A 121 -1.81 -14.02 15.07
N ASN A 122 -0.54 -13.65 15.01
CA ASN A 122 0.53 -14.26 15.80
C ASN A 122 0.69 -13.66 17.21
N GLY A 123 -0.18 -12.74 17.63
CA GLY A 123 -0.17 -12.09 18.94
C GLY A 123 0.75 -10.88 19.09
N ILE A 124 1.52 -10.52 18.06
CA ILE A 124 2.36 -9.31 18.09
C ILE A 124 1.47 -8.07 18.05
N SER A 125 1.78 -7.07 18.89
CA SER A 125 1.07 -5.80 18.91
C SER A 125 1.25 -5.03 17.58
N ARG A 126 0.17 -4.45 17.04
CA ARG A 126 0.23 -3.56 15.87
C ARG A 126 0.96 -2.24 16.13
N GLN A 127 1.36 -1.94 17.37
CA GLN A 127 2.27 -0.82 17.65
C GLN A 127 3.63 -0.98 16.97
N VAL A 128 4.03 -2.18 16.62
CA VAL A 128 5.24 -2.42 15.82
C VAL A 128 5.19 -1.70 14.46
N ASN A 129 4.00 -1.43 13.90
CA ASN A 129 3.85 -0.65 12.68
C ASN A 129 4.36 0.78 12.85
N ARG A 130 4.06 1.40 14.02
CA ARG A 130 4.57 2.73 14.35
C ARG A 130 6.09 2.73 14.48
N ASP A 131 6.65 1.75 15.16
CA ASP A 131 8.10 1.66 15.34
C ASP A 131 8.80 1.42 14.00
N LEU A 132 8.26 0.54 13.15
CA LEU A 132 8.74 0.31 11.79
C LEU A 132 8.68 1.59 10.95
N ALA A 133 7.57 2.33 11.00
CA ALA A 133 7.39 3.59 10.28
C ALA A 133 8.41 4.64 10.74
N ASP A 134 8.66 4.73 12.05
CA ASP A 134 9.63 5.65 12.63
C ASP A 134 11.06 5.35 12.16
N TYR A 135 11.48 4.09 12.23
CA TYR A 135 12.81 3.67 11.80
C TYR A 135 13.05 3.91 10.31
N VAL A 136 12.11 3.45 9.47
CA VAL A 136 12.26 3.55 8.01
C VAL A 136 12.24 5.01 7.56
N GLN A 137 11.30 5.81 8.06
CA GLN A 137 11.23 7.23 7.71
C GLN A 137 12.46 8.00 8.17
N THR A 138 12.94 7.74 9.39
CA THR A 138 14.12 8.41 9.94
C THR A 138 15.34 8.13 9.06
N GLN A 139 15.62 6.86 8.76
CA GLN A 139 16.77 6.49 7.95
C GLN A 139 16.68 7.06 6.52
N LEU A 140 15.51 6.95 5.89
CA LEU A 140 15.31 7.50 4.54
C LEU A 140 15.53 9.01 4.49
N VAL A 141 14.99 9.76 5.46
CA VAL A 141 15.15 11.21 5.52
C VAL A 141 16.61 11.59 5.75
N GLU A 142 17.34 10.86 6.58
CA GLU A 142 18.76 11.08 6.80
C GLU A 142 19.58 10.81 5.54
N ASP A 143 19.31 9.72 4.82
CA ASP A 143 19.98 9.38 3.57
C ASP A 143 19.73 10.45 2.48
N ILE A 144 18.49 10.93 2.35
CA ILE A 144 18.15 12.01 1.42
C ILE A 144 18.89 13.30 1.78
N ARG A 145 18.95 13.66 3.06
CA ARG A 145 19.67 14.86 3.52
C ARG A 145 21.16 14.80 3.23
N GLN A 146 21.74 13.64 3.39
CA GLN A 146 23.17 13.44 3.16
C GLN A 146 23.56 13.44 1.69
N THR A 147 22.66 12.98 0.81
CA THR A 147 23.02 12.66 -0.58
C THR A 147 22.42 13.63 -1.61
N MET A 148 21.23 14.20 -1.32
CA MET A 148 20.44 14.91 -2.32
C MET A 148 19.96 16.30 -1.88
N ALA A 149 19.34 16.39 -0.70
CA ALA A 149 18.63 17.60 -0.26
C ALA A 149 18.78 17.80 1.26
N PRO A 150 19.79 18.56 1.73
CA PRO A 150 20.03 18.78 3.16
C PRO A 150 18.83 19.33 3.94
N GLU A 151 17.93 20.07 3.25
CA GLU A 151 16.73 20.68 3.82
C GLU A 151 15.52 19.72 3.83
N TRP A 152 15.71 18.45 3.49
CA TRP A 152 14.60 17.51 3.38
C TRP A 152 13.84 17.36 4.69
N THR A 153 12.50 17.48 4.64
CA THR A 153 11.65 17.48 5.84
C THR A 153 11.21 16.08 6.22
N ARG A 154 11.37 15.75 7.50
CA ARG A 154 10.72 14.60 8.11
C ARG A 154 9.36 15.03 8.64
N ARG A 155 8.28 14.57 8.00
CA ARG A 155 6.91 14.86 8.45
C ARG A 155 6.58 14.03 9.71
N GLN A 156 5.58 14.47 10.46
CA GLN A 156 5.11 13.72 11.61
C GLN A 156 4.48 12.39 11.17
N LEU A 157 4.75 11.30 11.92
CA LEU A 157 4.11 10.00 11.69
C LEU A 157 2.58 10.13 11.72
N HIS A 158 1.92 9.48 10.79
CA HIS A 158 0.47 9.57 10.65
C HIS A 158 -0.20 8.22 10.94
N ASN A 159 -0.95 8.15 12.05
CA ASN A 159 -1.80 6.99 12.33
C ASN A 159 -3.10 7.14 11.54
N ALA A 160 -3.24 6.40 10.45
CA ALA A 160 -4.37 6.51 9.56
C ALA A 160 -4.73 5.16 8.90
N ASN A 161 -6.02 5.01 8.61
CA ASN A 161 -6.63 3.77 8.19
C ASN A 161 -6.52 3.53 6.67
N TYR A 162 -5.30 3.58 6.13
CA TYR A 162 -5.04 3.27 4.71
C TYR A 162 -4.98 1.76 4.48
N CYS A 163 -5.46 1.32 3.32
CA CYS A 163 -5.57 -0.11 2.99
C CYS A 163 -4.25 -0.86 3.16
N GLU A 164 -3.15 -0.33 2.61
CA GLU A 164 -1.83 -0.98 2.61
C GLU A 164 -1.13 -0.94 3.98
N ALA A 165 -1.60 -0.09 4.92
CA ALA A 165 -1.16 -0.11 6.32
C ALA A 165 -2.04 -1.00 7.20
N ARG A 166 -3.31 -1.19 6.84
CA ARG A 166 -4.33 -1.87 7.66
C ARG A 166 -4.51 -3.35 7.35
N TYR A 167 -4.64 -3.69 6.04
CA TYR A 167 -4.96 -5.07 5.61
C TYR A 167 -3.84 -6.08 5.84
N PRO A 168 -2.54 -5.74 5.68
CA PRO A 168 -1.49 -6.70 5.94
C PRO A 168 -1.58 -7.32 7.34
N LEU A 169 -1.43 -8.64 7.40
CA LEU A 169 -1.38 -9.41 8.64
C LEU A 169 0.06 -9.60 9.14
N VAL A 170 0.96 -8.79 8.64
CA VAL A 170 2.35 -8.63 9.09
C VAL A 170 2.63 -7.15 9.35
N PRO A 171 3.68 -6.80 10.12
CA PRO A 171 4.11 -5.42 10.31
C PRO A 171 4.21 -4.66 8.99
N SER A 172 3.57 -3.48 8.92
CA SER A 172 3.41 -2.76 7.65
C SER A 172 3.40 -1.26 7.84
N LEU A 173 3.87 -0.56 6.81
CA LEU A 173 3.76 0.89 6.69
C LEU A 173 3.54 1.29 5.23
N LEU A 174 2.96 2.49 5.04
CA LEU A 174 2.90 3.18 3.76
C LEU A 174 3.78 4.42 3.84
N LEU A 175 4.64 4.58 2.85
CA LEU A 175 5.61 5.67 2.78
C LEU A 175 5.31 6.57 1.59
N GLU A 176 4.92 7.80 1.86
CA GLU A 176 4.82 8.88 0.89
C GLU A 176 6.18 9.56 0.81
N ILE A 177 7.01 9.18 -0.18
CA ILE A 177 8.41 9.59 -0.24
C ILE A 177 8.50 11.09 -0.51
N LEU A 178 7.74 11.57 -1.50
CA LEU A 178 7.70 12.97 -1.95
C LEU A 178 6.32 13.28 -2.55
N SER A 179 6.05 14.56 -2.88
CA SER A 179 4.88 14.91 -3.68
C SER A 179 5.14 14.77 -5.17
N HIS A 180 4.14 14.29 -5.91
CA HIS A 180 4.15 14.29 -7.38
C HIS A 180 3.50 15.53 -7.99
N LYS A 181 3.09 16.50 -7.15
CA LYS A 181 2.48 17.76 -7.58
C LYS A 181 3.42 18.98 -7.46
N ASN A 182 4.62 18.75 -6.96
CA ASN A 182 5.64 19.79 -6.80
C ASN A 182 6.91 19.38 -7.53
#